data_4aff8cbbc5135d94692ddb3a1015fc67
#
_entry.id   4aff8cbbc5135d94692ddb3a1015fc67
#
_cell.length_a   1.000
_cell.length_b   1.000
_cell.length_c   1.000
_cell.angle_alpha   90.00
_cell.angle_beta   90.00
_cell.angle_gamma   90.00
#
_symmetry.space_group_name_H-M   'P 1'
#
loop_
_entity.id
_entity.type
_entity.pdbx_description
1 polymer ?
#
loop_
_entity_poly.entity_id
_entity_poly.type
_entity_poly.pdbx_seq_one_letter_code
_entity_poly.pdbx_strand_id
1 'polypeptide(L)'
;MVNPMAERGLNQDGAIAREGALDRVPAAFIPVVDAARAGITDTFGGPRRPGARLHGACLHSAYLYGSIPRGTALPGVSDLDLLIVLRDEPADADRAAASALQAALDEACPQINGAGIVLGSVASTLSELERYDGGFFVACLCTPLLGEDLAARLPRYRPTSLLARETNGDLALVLPRWRARAAHATTDADRRTLSRAVARRLVRTGFTLIMPRWGGWTSDLDRSASLFARYYPERAGQLRRAAVIARTPSADPAALTMLID
;
A
#
# COMPACT_ATOMS: atom_id res chain seq x y z
N MET A 1 16.50 -7.15 25.72
CA MET A 1 17.21 -6.32 24.70
C MET A 1 16.44 -6.44 23.40
N VAL A 2 16.04 -5.31 22.82
CA VAL A 2 15.34 -5.30 21.52
C VAL A 2 16.37 -5.66 20.44
N ASN A 3 15.99 -6.56 19.52
CA ASN A 3 16.85 -6.97 18.42
C ASN A 3 17.06 -5.77 17.45
N PRO A 4 18.29 -5.26 17.26
CA PRO A 4 18.55 -4.09 16.42
C PRO A 4 18.16 -4.27 14.95
N MET A 5 18.07 -5.51 14.45
CA MET A 5 17.57 -5.80 13.11
C MET A 5 16.05 -5.60 13.04
N ALA A 6 15.31 -6.05 14.05
CA ALA A 6 13.85 -5.86 14.13
C ALA A 6 13.50 -4.37 14.24
N GLU A 7 14.26 -3.55 14.96
CA GLU A 7 14.08 -2.09 14.97
C GLU A 7 14.27 -1.46 13.59
N ARG A 8 15.07 -2.07 12.73
CA ARG A 8 15.27 -1.63 11.35
C ARG A 8 14.30 -2.25 10.35
N GLY A 9 13.31 -3.02 10.82
CA GLY A 9 12.36 -3.71 9.94
C GLY A 9 13.02 -4.80 9.09
N LEU A 10 14.04 -5.48 9.65
CA LEU A 10 14.81 -6.52 8.97
C LEU A 10 14.68 -7.87 9.68
N ASN A 11 14.76 -8.94 8.89
CA ASN A 11 15.00 -10.28 9.36
C ASN A 11 16.46 -10.47 9.82
N GLN A 12 16.76 -11.60 10.46
CA GLN A 12 18.12 -11.91 10.95
C GLN A 12 19.18 -11.96 9.83
N ASP A 13 18.78 -12.29 8.61
CA ASP A 13 19.66 -12.34 7.43
C ASP A 13 19.82 -10.97 6.72
N GLY A 14 19.25 -9.89 7.29
CA GLY A 14 19.33 -8.53 6.74
C GLY A 14 18.38 -8.26 5.58
N ALA A 15 17.48 -9.18 5.24
CA ALA A 15 16.38 -8.92 4.32
C ALA A 15 15.27 -8.11 5.01
N ILE A 16 14.55 -7.29 4.25
CA ILE A 16 13.39 -6.54 4.74
C ILE A 16 12.33 -7.55 5.21
N ALA A 17 11.90 -7.41 6.46
CA ALA A 17 10.86 -8.23 7.04
C ALA A 17 9.47 -7.81 6.52
N ARG A 18 8.56 -8.75 6.42
CA ARG A 18 7.15 -8.44 6.15
C ARG A 18 6.59 -7.58 7.30
N GLU A 19 5.97 -6.45 6.96
CA GLU A 19 5.53 -5.48 7.96
C GLU A 19 4.28 -5.90 8.72
N GLY A 20 3.38 -6.64 8.11
CA GLY A 20 2.10 -7.06 8.67
C GLY A 20 2.05 -8.55 9.02
N ALA A 21 1.11 -8.90 9.91
CA ALA A 21 0.76 -10.29 10.22
C ALA A 21 -0.70 -10.37 10.68
N LEU A 22 -1.38 -11.50 10.45
CA LEU A 22 -2.79 -11.67 10.82
C LEU A 22 -2.99 -11.67 12.35
N ASP A 23 -2.01 -12.13 13.11
CA ASP A 23 -2.03 -12.12 14.59
C ASP A 23 -1.88 -10.72 15.20
N ARG A 24 -1.52 -9.71 14.38
CA ARG A 24 -1.47 -8.30 14.79
C ARG A 24 -2.75 -7.52 14.49
N VAL A 25 -3.72 -8.12 13.79
CA VAL A 25 -4.99 -7.46 13.47
C VAL A 25 -5.70 -7.07 14.78
N PRO A 26 -6.03 -5.78 14.99
CA PRO A 26 -6.73 -5.38 16.20
C PRO A 26 -8.11 -6.04 16.29
N ALA A 27 -8.54 -6.42 17.49
CA ALA A 27 -9.77 -7.18 17.71
C ALA A 27 -11.00 -6.56 17.03
N ALA A 28 -11.10 -5.22 16.99
CA ALA A 28 -12.20 -4.51 16.32
C ALA A 28 -12.28 -4.76 14.81
N PHE A 29 -11.17 -5.17 14.18
CA PHE A 29 -11.07 -5.42 12.73
C PHE A 29 -11.12 -6.91 12.36
N ILE A 30 -11.15 -7.82 13.31
CA ILE A 30 -11.27 -9.26 13.02
C ILE A 30 -12.54 -9.55 12.20
N PRO A 31 -13.74 -9.05 12.55
CA PRO A 31 -14.94 -9.25 11.75
C PRO A 31 -14.84 -8.67 10.32
N VAL A 32 -14.11 -7.56 10.16
CA VAL A 32 -13.88 -6.92 8.85
C VAL A 32 -13.01 -7.82 7.97
N VAL A 33 -11.94 -8.39 8.53
CA VAL A 33 -11.04 -9.32 7.82
C VAL A 33 -11.77 -10.62 7.46
N ASP A 34 -12.64 -11.12 8.32
CA ASP A 34 -13.45 -12.30 8.06
C ASP A 34 -14.50 -12.05 6.97
N ALA A 35 -15.17 -10.89 6.99
CA ALA A 35 -16.09 -10.47 5.93
C ALA A 35 -15.36 -10.34 4.58
N ALA A 36 -14.16 -9.74 4.56
CA ALA A 36 -13.33 -9.65 3.36
C ALA A 36 -12.95 -11.03 2.83
N ARG A 37 -12.53 -11.95 3.70
CA ARG A 37 -12.18 -13.33 3.32
C ARG A 37 -13.37 -14.05 2.70
N ALA A 38 -14.55 -13.97 3.31
CA ALA A 38 -15.77 -14.57 2.79
C ALA A 38 -16.15 -13.97 1.44
N GLY A 39 -16.23 -12.64 1.34
CA GLY A 39 -16.59 -11.94 0.11
C GLY A 39 -15.63 -12.21 -1.06
N ILE A 40 -14.32 -12.26 -0.81
CA ILE A 40 -13.33 -12.65 -1.84
C ILE A 40 -13.55 -14.08 -2.29
N THR A 41 -13.79 -15.00 -1.36
CA THR A 41 -14.03 -16.42 -1.68
C THR A 41 -15.30 -16.59 -2.51
N ASP A 42 -16.37 -15.91 -2.16
CA ASP A 42 -17.65 -15.97 -2.88
C ASP A 42 -17.55 -15.35 -4.28
N THR A 43 -16.79 -14.26 -4.41
CA THR A 43 -16.66 -13.52 -5.68
C THR A 43 -15.69 -14.19 -6.65
N PHE A 44 -14.53 -14.67 -6.17
CA PHE A 44 -13.41 -15.10 -7.01
C PHE A 44 -13.00 -16.58 -6.79
N GLY A 45 -13.51 -17.25 -5.75
CA GLY A 45 -13.10 -18.60 -5.35
C GLY A 45 -13.73 -19.74 -6.14
N GLY A 46 -14.69 -19.46 -7.00
CA GLY A 46 -15.42 -20.49 -7.75
C GLY A 46 -14.58 -21.16 -8.86
N PRO A 47 -14.86 -22.45 -9.17
CA PRO A 47 -14.21 -23.13 -10.29
C PRO A 47 -14.61 -22.48 -11.61
N ARG A 48 -13.64 -22.39 -12.56
CA ARG A 48 -13.90 -21.99 -13.95
C ARG A 48 -15.01 -22.88 -14.51
N ARG A 49 -16.21 -22.35 -14.74
CA ARG A 49 -17.29 -23.13 -15.39
C ARG A 49 -16.95 -23.29 -16.87
N PRO A 50 -16.79 -24.53 -17.38
CA PRO A 50 -16.58 -24.75 -18.81
C PRO A 50 -17.80 -24.19 -19.58
N GLY A 51 -17.55 -23.34 -20.57
CA GLY A 51 -18.61 -22.79 -21.44
C GLY A 51 -19.24 -21.46 -20.97
N ALA A 52 -18.95 -20.95 -19.80
CA ALA A 52 -19.37 -19.60 -19.44
C ALA A 52 -18.49 -18.57 -20.17
N ARG A 53 -19.06 -17.83 -21.11
CA ARG A 53 -18.40 -16.68 -21.78
C ARG A 53 -18.20 -15.46 -20.85
N LEU A 54 -18.59 -15.57 -19.58
CA LEU A 54 -18.32 -14.60 -18.54
C LEU A 54 -17.10 -15.08 -17.77
N HIS A 55 -15.98 -14.47 -18.05
CA HIS A 55 -14.66 -14.83 -17.55
C HIS A 55 -14.48 -14.32 -16.13
N GLY A 56 -14.79 -15.15 -15.13
CA GLY A 56 -14.22 -14.95 -13.81
C GLY A 56 -12.79 -15.51 -13.81
N ALA A 57 -11.78 -14.68 -13.71
CA ALA A 57 -10.43 -15.12 -13.47
C ALA A 57 -10.38 -15.78 -12.09
N CYS A 58 -9.84 -17.00 -12.02
CA CYS A 58 -9.80 -17.78 -10.78
C CYS A 58 -8.86 -17.12 -9.77
N LEU A 59 -9.27 -17.00 -8.52
CA LEU A 59 -8.41 -16.53 -7.43
C LEU A 59 -7.14 -17.39 -7.37
N HIS A 60 -5.97 -16.73 -7.34
CA HIS A 60 -4.71 -17.35 -6.96
C HIS A 60 -4.44 -17.10 -5.48
N SER A 61 -4.44 -15.85 -5.07
CA SER A 61 -4.17 -15.43 -3.70
C SER A 61 -4.80 -14.07 -3.40
N ALA A 62 -5.00 -13.79 -2.13
CA ALA A 62 -5.42 -12.48 -1.66
C ALA A 62 -4.57 -12.07 -0.46
N TYR A 63 -4.37 -10.76 -0.33
CA TYR A 63 -3.54 -10.16 0.69
C TYR A 63 -4.23 -8.98 1.34
N LEU A 64 -3.95 -8.81 2.62
CA LEU A 64 -4.28 -7.63 3.39
C LEU A 64 -3.02 -6.75 3.52
N TYR A 65 -3.12 -5.44 3.35
CA TYR A 65 -2.01 -4.53 3.56
C TYR A 65 -2.44 -3.27 4.32
N GLY A 66 -1.53 -2.34 4.57
CA GLY A 66 -1.86 -1.11 5.27
C GLY A 66 -1.88 -1.24 6.79
N SER A 67 -2.70 -0.44 7.46
CA SER A 67 -2.69 -0.29 8.93
C SER A 67 -3.25 -1.50 9.68
N ILE A 68 -4.23 -2.20 9.11
CA ILE A 68 -4.90 -3.33 9.76
C ILE A 68 -3.92 -4.46 10.09
N PRO A 69 -3.19 -5.05 9.11
CA PRO A 69 -2.26 -6.14 9.43
C PRO A 69 -1.00 -5.67 10.18
N ARG A 70 -0.70 -4.37 10.22
CA ARG A 70 0.37 -3.82 11.04
C ARG A 70 -0.02 -3.62 12.51
N GLY A 71 -1.30 -3.77 12.86
CA GLY A 71 -1.79 -3.57 14.22
C GLY A 71 -1.96 -2.11 14.62
N THR A 72 -1.97 -1.18 13.66
CA THR A 72 -2.05 0.27 13.90
C THR A 72 -3.35 0.90 13.44
N ALA A 73 -4.33 0.08 13.05
CA ALA A 73 -5.62 0.55 12.57
C ALA A 73 -6.48 1.14 13.71
N LEU A 74 -7.22 2.20 13.38
CA LEU A 74 -8.14 2.89 14.27
C LEU A 74 -9.55 2.85 13.67
N PRO A 75 -10.59 2.42 14.45
CA PRO A 75 -11.96 2.37 13.98
C PRO A 75 -12.46 3.73 13.48
N GLY A 76 -13.18 3.73 12.35
CA GLY A 76 -13.72 4.92 11.69
C GLY A 76 -12.67 5.81 10.99
N VAL A 77 -11.38 5.44 11.06
CA VAL A 77 -10.27 6.22 10.47
C VAL A 77 -9.49 5.42 9.43
N SER A 78 -9.27 4.13 9.71
CA SER A 78 -8.44 3.27 8.86
C SER A 78 -9.26 2.63 7.74
N ASP A 79 -8.63 2.54 6.56
CA ASP A 79 -9.19 1.86 5.41
C ASP A 79 -8.89 0.35 5.48
N LEU A 80 -9.72 -0.47 4.81
CA LEU A 80 -9.44 -1.86 4.51
C LEU A 80 -8.76 -1.94 3.14
N ASP A 81 -7.50 -2.27 3.12
CA ASP A 81 -6.69 -2.33 1.90
C ASP A 81 -6.45 -3.79 1.49
N LEU A 82 -6.94 -4.20 0.33
CA LEU A 82 -6.87 -5.56 -0.22
C LEU A 82 -6.16 -5.60 -1.57
N LEU A 83 -5.27 -6.56 -1.73
CA LEU A 83 -4.74 -6.97 -3.04
C LEU A 83 -5.27 -8.37 -3.36
N ILE A 84 -5.94 -8.51 -4.49
CA ILE A 84 -6.44 -9.79 -5.01
C ILE A 84 -5.64 -10.12 -6.26
N VAL A 85 -4.95 -11.25 -6.24
CA VAL A 85 -4.14 -11.73 -7.36
C VAL A 85 -4.88 -12.89 -8.02
N LEU A 86 -5.22 -12.71 -9.29
CA LEU A 86 -5.90 -13.69 -10.13
C LEU A 86 -4.86 -14.52 -10.89
N ARG A 87 -5.25 -15.71 -11.34
CA ARG A 87 -4.35 -16.57 -12.13
C ARG A 87 -4.05 -15.97 -13.50
N ASP A 88 -5.05 -15.35 -14.11
CA ASP A 88 -4.98 -14.67 -15.41
C ASP A 88 -5.09 -13.15 -15.23
N GLU A 89 -4.82 -12.37 -16.27
CA GLU A 89 -4.99 -10.91 -16.22
C GLU A 89 -6.46 -10.53 -15.96
N PRO A 90 -6.71 -9.56 -15.05
CA PRO A 90 -8.06 -9.12 -14.71
C PRO A 90 -8.80 -8.56 -15.92
N ALA A 91 -9.98 -9.10 -16.21
CA ALA A 91 -10.90 -8.57 -17.20
C ALA A 91 -11.81 -7.47 -16.62
N ASP A 92 -12.59 -6.80 -17.46
CA ASP A 92 -13.53 -5.77 -17.01
C ASP A 92 -14.60 -6.34 -16.06
N ALA A 93 -15.02 -7.59 -16.29
CA ALA A 93 -15.94 -8.29 -15.40
C ALA A 93 -15.35 -8.49 -13.99
N ASP A 94 -14.05 -8.81 -13.90
CA ASP A 94 -13.35 -8.95 -12.61
C ASP A 94 -13.24 -7.61 -11.89
N ARG A 95 -12.98 -6.52 -12.64
CA ARG A 95 -12.95 -5.15 -12.09
C ARG A 95 -14.32 -4.73 -11.57
N ALA A 96 -15.39 -5.04 -12.31
CA ALA A 96 -16.76 -4.77 -11.88
C ALA A 96 -17.13 -5.59 -10.63
N ALA A 97 -16.72 -6.86 -10.56
CA ALA A 97 -16.93 -7.72 -9.39
C ALA A 97 -16.16 -7.20 -8.16
N ALA A 98 -14.92 -6.75 -8.34
CA ALA A 98 -14.13 -6.13 -7.27
C ALA A 98 -14.78 -4.84 -6.77
N SER A 99 -15.31 -4.01 -7.67
CA SER A 99 -16.01 -2.77 -7.30
C SER A 99 -17.30 -3.05 -6.52
N ALA A 100 -18.05 -4.09 -6.91
CA ALA A 100 -19.24 -4.52 -6.19
C ALA A 100 -18.90 -5.08 -4.79
N LEU A 101 -17.84 -5.89 -4.70
CA LEU A 101 -17.35 -6.39 -3.40
C LEU A 101 -16.89 -5.24 -2.50
N GLN A 102 -16.18 -4.26 -3.05
CA GLN A 102 -15.74 -3.08 -2.30
C GLN A 102 -16.95 -2.33 -1.71
N ALA A 103 -17.98 -2.05 -2.51
CA ALA A 103 -19.19 -1.37 -2.06
C ALA A 103 -19.92 -2.17 -0.96
N ALA A 104 -20.00 -3.51 -1.10
CA ALA A 104 -20.60 -4.37 -0.09
C ALA A 104 -19.82 -4.35 1.25
N LEU A 105 -18.49 -4.31 1.19
CA LEU A 105 -17.64 -4.21 2.39
C LEU A 105 -17.79 -2.83 3.06
N ASP A 106 -17.89 -1.76 2.28
CA ASP A 106 -18.12 -0.41 2.80
C ASP A 106 -19.44 -0.32 3.54
N GLU A 107 -20.51 -0.95 3.02
CA GLU A 107 -21.83 -0.98 3.66
C GLU A 107 -21.83 -1.88 4.92
N ALA A 108 -21.19 -3.04 4.86
CA ALA A 108 -21.24 -4.03 5.93
C ALA A 108 -20.32 -3.74 7.11
N CYS A 109 -19.26 -2.92 6.92
CA CYS A 109 -18.19 -2.76 7.90
C CYS A 109 -18.03 -1.30 8.37
N PRO A 110 -18.86 -0.82 9.29
CA PRO A 110 -18.78 0.58 9.76
C PRO A 110 -17.48 0.91 10.53
N GLN A 111 -16.65 -0.08 10.83
CA GLN A 111 -15.35 0.10 11.48
C GLN A 111 -14.30 0.70 10.56
N ILE A 112 -14.45 0.56 9.24
CA ILE A 112 -13.51 1.11 8.26
C ILE A 112 -14.00 2.46 7.74
N ASN A 113 -13.06 3.29 7.30
CA ASN A 113 -13.38 4.54 6.60
C ASN A 113 -13.66 4.30 5.10
N GLY A 114 -13.27 3.14 4.58
CA GLY A 114 -13.53 2.66 3.24
C GLY A 114 -12.71 1.41 2.93
N ALA A 115 -13.15 0.63 1.95
CA ALA A 115 -12.41 -0.49 1.40
C ALA A 115 -11.71 -0.09 0.09
N GLY A 116 -10.49 -0.58 -0.13
CA GLY A 116 -9.75 -0.45 -1.38
C GLY A 116 -9.34 -1.81 -1.89
N ILE A 117 -9.73 -2.16 -3.12
CA ILE A 117 -9.38 -3.42 -3.75
C ILE A 117 -8.50 -3.15 -4.97
N VAL A 118 -7.28 -3.67 -4.95
CA VAL A 118 -6.38 -3.71 -6.10
C VAL A 118 -6.43 -5.11 -6.70
N LEU A 119 -6.58 -5.18 -8.03
CA LEU A 119 -6.49 -6.44 -8.77
C LEU A 119 -5.15 -6.53 -9.48
N GLY A 120 -4.54 -7.70 -9.42
CA GLY A 120 -3.35 -8.07 -10.19
C GLY A 120 -3.46 -9.48 -10.75
N SER A 121 -2.47 -9.89 -11.53
CA SER A 121 -2.31 -11.27 -11.98
C SER A 121 -1.03 -11.88 -11.43
N VAL A 122 -0.94 -13.22 -11.44
CA VAL A 122 0.31 -13.93 -11.12
C VAL A 122 1.42 -13.52 -12.08
N ALA A 123 1.10 -13.42 -13.37
CA ALA A 123 2.08 -13.06 -14.40
C ALA A 123 2.64 -11.66 -14.20
N SER A 124 1.78 -10.66 -13.95
CA SER A 124 2.24 -9.29 -13.72
C SER A 124 3.04 -9.19 -12.42
N THR A 125 2.53 -9.75 -11.32
CA THR A 125 3.18 -9.69 -10.00
C THR A 125 4.59 -10.30 -10.00
N LEU A 126 4.81 -11.36 -10.76
CA LEU A 126 6.10 -12.06 -10.86
C LEU A 126 6.96 -11.60 -12.04
N SER A 127 6.52 -10.59 -12.81
CA SER A 127 7.29 -10.09 -13.94
C SER A 127 8.56 -9.37 -13.49
N GLU A 128 9.61 -9.38 -14.32
CA GLU A 128 10.83 -8.64 -14.04
C GLU A 128 10.60 -7.11 -13.99
N LEU A 129 9.59 -6.60 -14.71
CA LEU A 129 9.23 -5.19 -14.68
C LEU A 129 8.67 -4.76 -13.32
N GLU A 130 7.88 -5.62 -12.68
CA GLU A 130 7.26 -5.37 -11.38
C GLU A 130 8.13 -5.83 -10.19
N ARG A 131 9.32 -6.36 -10.46
CA ARG A 131 10.17 -6.97 -9.44
C ARG A 131 10.38 -6.09 -8.21
N TYR A 132 10.66 -4.80 -8.41
CA TYR A 132 10.96 -3.85 -7.33
C TYR A 132 9.78 -2.93 -6.96
N ASP A 133 8.62 -3.08 -7.61
CA ASP A 133 7.37 -2.41 -7.25
C ASP A 133 6.35 -3.44 -6.76
N GLY A 134 5.56 -4.03 -7.63
CA GLY A 134 4.53 -5.03 -7.26
C GLY A 134 5.10 -6.23 -6.52
N GLY A 135 6.23 -6.77 -6.96
CA GLY A 135 6.90 -7.89 -6.28
C GLY A 135 7.39 -7.52 -4.88
N PHE A 136 8.05 -6.38 -4.72
CA PHE A 136 8.45 -5.88 -3.40
C PHE A 136 7.22 -5.62 -2.50
N PHE A 137 6.17 -5.03 -3.04
CA PHE A 137 4.93 -4.77 -2.33
C PHE A 137 4.32 -6.07 -1.77
N VAL A 138 4.18 -7.10 -2.60
CA VAL A 138 3.65 -8.41 -2.17
C VAL A 138 4.54 -9.06 -1.12
N ALA A 139 5.85 -9.07 -1.32
CA ALA A 139 6.77 -9.79 -0.43
C ALA A 139 6.92 -9.13 0.94
N CYS A 140 6.95 -7.79 0.99
CA CYS A 140 7.32 -7.06 2.20
C CYS A 140 6.17 -6.30 2.86
N LEU A 141 5.15 -5.86 2.10
CA LEU A 141 4.10 -4.99 2.61
C LEU A 141 2.72 -5.66 2.69
N CYS A 142 2.53 -6.80 2.00
CA CYS A 142 1.27 -7.53 1.98
C CYS A 142 1.31 -8.74 2.93
N THR A 143 0.22 -8.96 3.66
CA THR A 143 0.01 -10.09 4.57
C THR A 143 -0.90 -11.11 3.88
N PRO A 144 -0.50 -12.38 3.70
CA PRO A 144 -1.33 -13.40 3.07
C PRO A 144 -2.67 -13.56 3.81
N LEU A 145 -3.77 -13.56 3.05
CA LEU A 145 -5.13 -13.74 3.56
C LEU A 145 -5.76 -15.04 3.04
N LEU A 146 -5.61 -15.31 1.75
CA LEU A 146 -6.14 -16.49 1.05
C LEU A 146 -5.15 -16.98 0.00
N GLY A 147 -5.17 -18.29 -0.27
CA GLY A 147 -4.39 -18.90 -1.35
C GLY A 147 -2.90 -19.03 -1.06
N GLU A 148 -2.12 -19.20 -2.13
CA GLU A 148 -0.67 -19.40 -2.05
C GLU A 148 0.07 -18.05 -1.92
N ASP A 149 1.06 -17.98 -1.03
CA ASP A 149 1.87 -16.77 -0.86
C ASP A 149 2.94 -16.65 -1.97
N LEU A 150 2.73 -15.72 -2.89
CA LEU A 150 3.67 -15.44 -3.99
C LEU A 150 5.03 -14.95 -3.51
N ALA A 151 5.16 -14.49 -2.27
CA ALA A 151 6.45 -14.06 -1.73
C ALA A 151 7.50 -15.19 -1.74
N ALA A 152 7.06 -16.45 -1.68
CA ALA A 152 7.97 -17.62 -1.80
C ALA A 152 8.69 -17.71 -3.16
N ARG A 153 8.12 -17.06 -4.20
CA ARG A 153 8.64 -17.01 -5.57
C ARG A 153 9.38 -15.71 -5.90
N LEU A 154 9.39 -14.75 -4.97
CA LEU A 154 10.00 -13.43 -5.14
C LEU A 154 11.37 -13.35 -4.45
N PRO A 155 12.23 -12.41 -4.86
CA PRO A 155 13.52 -12.21 -4.22
C PRO A 155 13.37 -11.83 -2.74
N ARG A 156 14.42 -12.06 -1.96
CA ARG A 156 14.58 -11.47 -0.63
C ARG A 156 15.10 -10.04 -0.78
N TYR A 157 14.25 -9.07 -0.52
CA TYR A 157 14.58 -7.66 -0.70
C TYR A 157 15.45 -7.13 0.44
N ARG A 158 16.40 -6.26 0.08
CA ARG A 158 17.29 -5.59 1.03
C ARG A 158 17.23 -4.08 0.84
N PRO A 159 17.55 -3.27 1.87
CA PRO A 159 17.46 -1.81 1.77
C PRO A 159 18.64 -1.26 0.93
N THR A 160 18.58 -1.44 -0.39
CA THR A 160 19.62 -1.04 -1.36
C THR A 160 19.23 0.23 -2.11
N SER A 161 20.21 0.88 -2.72
CA SER A 161 19.99 2.03 -3.60
C SER A 161 19.15 1.66 -4.83
N LEU A 162 19.27 0.42 -5.31
CA LEU A 162 18.44 -0.08 -6.41
C LEU A 162 16.96 -0.11 -5.98
N LEU A 163 16.64 -0.74 -4.84
CA LEU A 163 15.28 -0.78 -4.33
C LEU A 163 14.72 0.64 -4.09
N ALA A 164 15.54 1.55 -3.54
CA ALA A 164 15.15 2.94 -3.31
C ALA A 164 14.74 3.65 -4.60
N ARG A 165 15.54 3.46 -5.66
CA ARG A 165 15.30 4.06 -6.97
C ARG A 165 14.02 3.50 -7.62
N GLU A 166 13.89 2.19 -7.63
CA GLU A 166 12.78 1.52 -8.33
C GLU A 166 11.43 1.75 -7.61
N THR A 167 11.41 1.83 -6.28
CA THR A 167 10.16 2.05 -5.54
C THR A 167 9.68 3.50 -5.53
N ASN A 168 10.59 4.49 -5.45
CA ASN A 168 10.22 5.90 -5.25
C ASN A 168 11.14 6.91 -5.98
N GLY A 169 11.94 6.48 -6.94
CA GLY A 169 12.91 7.34 -7.64
C GLY A 169 12.34 8.19 -8.77
N ASP A 170 11.06 8.09 -9.05
CA ASP A 170 10.37 8.72 -10.19
C ASP A 170 9.77 10.10 -9.88
N LEU A 171 10.16 10.76 -8.79
CA LEU A 171 9.56 12.02 -8.34
C LEU A 171 9.54 13.08 -9.44
N ALA A 172 10.61 13.21 -10.23
CA ALA A 172 10.68 14.16 -11.34
C ALA A 172 9.64 13.89 -12.43
N LEU A 173 9.24 12.63 -12.62
CA LEU A 173 8.25 12.23 -13.62
C LEU A 173 6.80 12.47 -13.14
N VAL A 174 6.55 12.41 -11.83
CA VAL A 174 5.20 12.58 -11.27
C VAL A 174 4.87 14.04 -10.93
N LEU A 175 5.86 14.88 -10.65
CA LEU A 175 5.67 16.31 -10.33
C LEU A 175 4.86 17.08 -11.37
N PRO A 176 5.11 16.98 -12.69
CA PRO A 176 4.31 17.69 -13.69
C PRO A 176 2.83 17.26 -13.67
N ARG A 177 2.57 15.96 -13.41
CA ARG A 177 1.21 15.43 -13.30
C ARG A 177 0.50 15.96 -12.06
N TRP A 178 1.20 16.11 -10.94
CA TRP A 178 0.62 16.68 -9.73
C TRP A 178 0.30 18.16 -9.90
N ARG A 179 1.17 18.94 -10.56
CA ARG A 179 0.91 20.35 -10.92
C ARG A 179 -0.35 20.48 -11.78
N ALA A 180 -0.46 19.65 -12.82
CA ALA A 180 -1.65 19.64 -13.67
C ALA A 180 -2.92 19.27 -12.87
N ARG A 181 -2.86 18.25 -12.01
CA ARG A 181 -4.00 17.86 -11.16
C ARG A 181 -4.37 18.95 -10.15
N ALA A 182 -3.38 19.62 -9.56
CA ALA A 182 -3.63 20.70 -8.61
C ALA A 182 -4.35 21.89 -9.27
N ALA A 183 -4.00 22.22 -10.51
CA ALA A 183 -4.68 23.25 -11.30
C ALA A 183 -6.15 22.92 -11.60
N HIS A 184 -6.51 21.61 -11.63
CA HIS A 184 -7.88 21.15 -11.92
C HIS A 184 -8.65 20.70 -10.66
N ALA A 185 -8.04 20.73 -9.48
CA ALA A 185 -8.69 20.35 -8.22
C ALA A 185 -9.63 21.46 -7.75
N THR A 186 -10.89 21.40 -8.19
CA THR A 186 -11.89 22.45 -7.94
C THR A 186 -12.64 22.25 -6.63
N THR A 187 -12.81 21.02 -6.16
CA THR A 187 -13.52 20.73 -4.93
C THR A 187 -12.57 20.48 -3.75
N ASP A 188 -13.10 20.63 -2.53
CA ASP A 188 -12.37 20.30 -1.30
C ASP A 188 -12.00 18.83 -1.23
N ALA A 189 -12.87 17.94 -1.74
CA ALA A 189 -12.62 16.50 -1.80
C ALA A 189 -11.43 16.18 -2.72
N ASP A 190 -11.36 16.82 -3.91
CA ASP A 190 -10.24 16.65 -4.85
C ASP A 190 -8.93 17.11 -4.21
N ARG A 191 -8.95 18.29 -3.57
CA ARG A 191 -7.77 18.85 -2.90
C ARG A 191 -7.29 17.96 -1.75
N ARG A 192 -8.18 17.45 -0.90
CA ARG A 192 -7.82 16.50 0.17
C ARG A 192 -7.23 15.21 -0.40
N THR A 193 -7.86 14.64 -1.42
CA THR A 193 -7.36 13.42 -2.07
C THR A 193 -5.97 13.63 -2.66
N LEU A 194 -5.77 14.74 -3.37
CA LEU A 194 -4.49 15.05 -3.99
C LEU A 194 -3.42 15.36 -2.94
N SER A 195 -3.73 16.18 -1.92
CA SER A 195 -2.76 16.52 -0.86
C SER A 195 -2.31 15.28 -0.09
N ARG A 196 -3.21 14.33 0.21
CA ARG A 196 -2.88 13.04 0.82
C ARG A 196 -1.91 12.24 -0.05
N ALA A 197 -2.22 12.12 -1.35
CA ALA A 197 -1.43 11.31 -2.28
C ALA A 197 -0.01 11.90 -2.45
N VAL A 198 0.08 13.20 -2.71
CA VAL A 198 1.36 13.92 -2.85
C VAL A 198 2.19 13.84 -1.58
N ALA A 199 1.60 14.15 -0.44
CA ALA A 199 2.29 14.13 0.85
C ALA A 199 2.83 12.74 1.19
N ARG A 200 2.03 11.68 1.01
CA ARG A 200 2.49 10.28 1.19
C ARG A 200 3.67 9.96 0.29
N ARG A 201 3.62 10.34 -0.99
CA ARG A 201 4.71 10.08 -1.93
C ARG A 201 5.98 10.82 -1.54
N LEU A 202 5.89 12.10 -1.18
CA LEU A 202 7.04 12.89 -0.74
C LEU A 202 7.73 12.28 0.49
N VAL A 203 6.96 11.88 1.51
CA VAL A 203 7.52 11.24 2.70
C VAL A 203 8.21 9.92 2.36
N ARG A 204 7.59 9.09 1.52
CA ARG A 204 8.18 7.82 1.06
C ARG A 204 9.44 8.04 0.24
N THR A 205 9.44 9.00 -0.69
CA THR A 205 10.63 9.35 -1.49
C THR A 205 11.76 9.86 -0.59
N GLY A 206 11.46 10.77 0.34
CA GLY A 206 12.44 11.25 1.32
C GLY A 206 13.04 10.12 2.16
N PHE A 207 12.21 9.18 2.60
CA PHE A 207 12.69 8.01 3.34
C PHE A 207 13.54 7.10 2.47
N THR A 208 13.11 6.75 1.26
CA THR A 208 13.90 5.85 0.39
C THR A 208 15.23 6.46 -0.03
N LEU A 209 15.36 7.78 -0.08
CA LEU A 209 16.63 8.46 -0.31
C LEU A 209 17.67 8.14 0.79
N ILE A 210 17.24 8.00 2.04
CA ILE A 210 18.14 7.69 3.17
C ILE A 210 18.16 6.21 3.53
N MET A 211 17.23 5.41 3.04
CA MET A 211 17.04 4.00 3.37
C MET A 211 18.32 3.16 3.24
N PRO A 212 19.11 3.25 2.16
CA PRO A 212 20.35 2.47 2.03
C PRO A 212 21.40 2.85 3.07
N ARG A 213 21.50 4.12 3.42
CA ARG A 213 22.44 4.64 4.43
C ARG A 213 22.03 4.27 5.84
N TRP A 214 20.72 4.32 6.10
CA TRP A 214 20.16 3.88 7.40
C TRP A 214 20.22 2.36 7.55
N GLY A 215 20.12 1.62 6.45
CA GLY A 215 20.18 0.16 6.41
C GLY A 215 18.97 -0.51 7.02
N GLY A 216 17.74 -0.11 6.65
CA GLY A 216 16.49 -0.69 7.15
C GLY A 216 15.28 -0.24 6.34
N TRP A 217 14.10 -0.70 6.75
CA TRP A 217 12.83 -0.39 6.10
C TRP A 217 11.75 0.02 7.12
N THR A 218 10.91 0.95 6.73
CA THR A 218 9.64 1.28 7.39
C THR A 218 8.67 1.93 6.41
N SER A 219 7.39 1.61 6.49
CA SER A 219 6.30 2.32 5.79
C SER A 219 5.59 3.32 6.69
N ASP A 220 5.94 3.39 7.97
CA ASP A 220 5.41 4.39 8.90
C ASP A 220 5.90 5.78 8.52
N LEU A 221 4.94 6.71 8.27
CA LEU A 221 5.26 8.03 7.72
C LEU A 221 5.98 8.94 8.74
N ASP A 222 5.64 8.85 10.03
CA ASP A 222 6.30 9.67 11.05
C ASP A 222 7.71 9.19 11.32
N ARG A 223 7.88 7.88 11.38
CA ARG A 223 9.19 7.27 11.50
C ARG A 223 10.05 7.61 10.30
N SER A 224 9.49 7.55 9.09
CA SER A 224 10.15 7.95 7.84
C SER A 224 10.64 9.41 7.90
N ALA A 225 9.76 10.34 8.28
CA ALA A 225 10.11 11.75 8.43
C ALA A 225 11.14 11.99 9.54
N SER A 226 11.05 11.26 10.65
CA SER A 226 12.00 11.35 11.78
C SER A 226 13.38 10.81 11.42
N LEU A 227 13.44 9.71 10.67
CA LEU A 227 14.69 9.16 10.16
C LEU A 227 15.33 10.09 9.13
N PHE A 228 14.55 10.60 8.17
CA PHE A 228 15.02 11.56 7.19
C PHE A 228 15.66 12.80 7.86
N ALA A 229 15.03 13.32 8.91
CA ALA A 229 15.52 14.50 9.64
C ALA A 229 16.92 14.33 10.24
N ARG A 230 17.38 13.09 10.48
CA ARG A 230 18.75 12.81 10.98
C ARG A 230 19.82 12.99 9.90
N TYR A 231 19.44 12.86 8.62
CA TYR A 231 20.35 12.95 7.47
C TYR A 231 20.25 14.31 6.76
N TYR A 232 19.07 14.96 6.85
CA TYR A 232 18.77 16.23 6.22
C TYR A 232 18.04 17.17 7.20
N PRO A 233 18.73 17.64 8.26
CA PRO A 233 18.10 18.44 9.31
C PRO A 233 17.49 19.74 8.78
N GLU A 234 18.09 20.37 7.76
CA GLU A 234 17.61 21.59 7.10
C GLU A 234 16.28 21.39 6.36
N ARG A 235 15.93 20.18 5.97
CA ARG A 235 14.68 19.80 5.30
C ARG A 235 13.66 19.10 6.23
N ALA A 236 14.03 18.86 7.47
CA ALA A 236 13.23 18.11 8.44
C ALA A 236 11.82 18.69 8.62
N GLY A 237 11.69 20.02 8.67
CA GLY A 237 10.40 20.70 8.82
C GLY A 237 9.45 20.46 7.66
N GLN A 238 9.97 20.42 6.44
CA GLN A 238 9.17 20.17 5.23
C GLN A 238 8.60 18.74 5.23
N LEU A 239 9.45 17.74 5.51
CA LEU A 239 8.99 16.35 5.48
C LEU A 239 8.05 16.01 6.65
N ARG A 240 8.24 16.61 7.83
CA ARG A 240 7.29 16.46 8.95
C ARG A 240 5.92 17.07 8.62
N ARG A 241 5.87 18.25 7.98
CA ARG A 241 4.60 18.82 7.51
C ARG A 241 3.92 17.92 6.48
N ALA A 242 4.69 17.37 5.54
CA ALA A 242 4.15 16.39 4.59
C ALA A 242 3.59 15.15 5.32
N ALA A 243 4.27 14.62 6.35
CA ALA A 243 3.76 13.47 7.12
C ALA A 243 2.44 13.80 7.85
N VAL A 244 2.28 15.01 8.37
CA VAL A 244 1.00 15.48 8.97
C VAL A 244 -0.10 15.54 7.91
N ILE A 245 0.15 16.17 6.75
CA ILE A 245 -0.85 16.27 5.66
C ILE A 245 -1.21 14.87 5.11
N ALA A 246 -0.26 13.95 5.06
CA ALA A 246 -0.53 12.58 4.63
C ALA A 246 -1.56 11.85 5.52
N ARG A 247 -1.66 12.23 6.80
CA ARG A 247 -2.65 11.68 7.77
C ARG A 247 -3.91 12.52 7.85
N THR A 248 -3.75 13.83 7.87
CA THR A 248 -4.86 14.80 7.94
C THR A 248 -4.85 15.66 6.68
N PRO A 249 -5.48 15.16 5.59
CA PRO A 249 -5.43 15.80 4.28
C PRO A 249 -6.03 17.21 4.31
N SER A 250 -5.35 18.15 3.63
CA SER A 250 -5.78 19.54 3.56
C SER A 250 -6.54 19.84 2.27
N ALA A 251 -7.60 20.62 2.39
CA ALA A 251 -8.30 21.23 1.25
C ALA A 251 -7.71 22.60 0.86
N ASP A 252 -6.78 23.15 1.65
CA ASP A 252 -6.15 24.44 1.41
C ASP A 252 -5.24 24.35 0.16
N PRO A 253 -5.47 25.20 -0.87
CA PRO A 253 -4.60 25.26 -2.03
C PRO A 253 -3.14 25.60 -1.67
N ALA A 254 -2.91 26.39 -0.62
CA ALA A 254 -1.57 26.74 -0.17
C ALA A 254 -0.79 25.50 0.33
N ALA A 255 -1.49 24.53 0.94
CA ALA A 255 -0.86 23.27 1.34
C ALA A 255 -0.41 22.45 0.13
N LEU A 256 -1.19 22.42 -0.96
CA LEU A 256 -0.79 21.77 -2.22
C LEU A 256 0.40 22.46 -2.87
N THR A 257 0.39 23.80 -2.95
CA THR A 257 1.52 24.57 -3.46
C THR A 257 2.80 24.26 -2.67
N MET A 258 2.74 24.31 -1.35
CA MET A 258 3.88 24.00 -0.48
C MET A 258 4.43 22.58 -0.66
N LEU A 259 3.56 21.61 -1.02
CA LEU A 259 3.99 20.23 -1.26
C LEU A 259 4.62 20.02 -2.66
N ILE A 260 4.21 20.81 -3.66
CA ILE A 260 4.54 20.56 -5.08
C ILE A 260 5.68 21.46 -5.57
N ASP A 261 5.87 22.62 -4.99
CA ASP A 261 6.89 23.62 -5.33
C ASP A 261 8.03 23.65 -4.33
#